data_5d1e909a518b87eb05d640c512636ade
#
_entry.id   5d1e909a518b87eb05d640c512636ade
#
_cell.length_a   1.000
_cell.length_b   1.000
_cell.length_c   1.000
_cell.angle_alpha   90.00
_cell.angle_beta   90.00
_cell.angle_gamma   90.00
#
_symmetry.space_group_name_H-M   'P 1'
#
loop_
_entity.id
_entity.type
_entity.pdbx_description
1 polymer ?
#
loop_
_entity_poly.entity_id
_entity_poly.type
_entity_poly.pdbx_seq_one_letter_code
_entity_poly.pdbx_strand_id
1 'polypeptide(L)'
;IRFLQITADIARPYHQQVLLEALHDQCCDLGHDPVEALAWIQEANRDNIGLVLDFYHSAAMGQTVDDLRPFVPWLRHLHYSQCGDHLYRGYPDASDLPALRKIRRLIQQANYDLTFSLESDNADFMRCAQTSLTLLHQVFDEPKSEF
;
A
#
# COMPACT_ATOMS: atom_id res chain seq x y z
N ILE A 1 0.70 11.15 17.89
CA ILE A 1 -0.53 10.45 18.35
C ILE A 1 -1.70 11.42 18.41
N ARG A 2 -1.63 12.50 19.19
CA ARG A 2 -2.76 13.43 19.36
C ARG A 2 -3.32 13.99 18.05
N PHE A 3 -2.48 14.24 17.06
CA PHE A 3 -2.93 14.64 15.72
C PHE A 3 -3.82 13.58 15.08
N LEU A 4 -3.41 12.31 15.11
CA LEU A 4 -4.20 11.20 14.57
C LEU A 4 -5.55 11.07 15.29
N GLN A 5 -5.56 11.20 16.61
CA GLN A 5 -6.80 11.16 17.40
C GLN A 5 -7.78 12.27 17.01
N ILE A 6 -7.30 13.52 16.94
CA ILE A 6 -8.12 14.67 16.56
C ILE A 6 -8.67 14.50 15.14
N THR A 7 -7.83 14.12 14.19
CA THR A 7 -8.23 13.95 12.80
C THR A 7 -9.28 12.82 12.67
N ALA A 8 -9.07 11.71 13.36
CA ALA A 8 -10.00 10.60 13.37
C ALA A 8 -11.36 10.96 13.99
N ASP A 9 -11.35 11.71 15.10
CA ASP A 9 -12.57 12.16 15.76
C ASP A 9 -13.36 13.16 14.88
N ILE A 10 -12.67 14.02 14.12
CA ILE A 10 -13.30 14.92 13.12
C ILE A 10 -13.88 14.13 11.93
N ALA A 11 -13.18 13.12 11.46
CA ALA A 11 -13.58 12.32 10.30
C ALA A 11 -14.77 11.37 10.59
N ARG A 12 -14.89 10.91 11.83
CA ARG A 12 -15.86 9.89 12.26
C ARG A 12 -17.32 10.22 11.93
N PRO A 13 -17.85 11.45 12.21
CA PRO A 13 -19.23 11.79 11.89
C PRO A 13 -19.59 11.73 10.40
N TYR A 14 -18.56 11.77 9.55
CA TYR A 14 -18.70 11.71 8.10
C TYR A 14 -18.44 10.31 7.53
N HIS A 15 -18.30 9.31 8.41
CA HIS A 15 -17.97 7.93 8.04
C HIS A 15 -16.65 7.83 7.24
N GLN A 16 -15.72 8.76 7.49
CA GLN A 16 -14.41 8.78 6.84
C GLN A 16 -13.35 8.08 7.68
N GLN A 17 -12.41 7.46 7.01
CA GLN A 17 -11.24 6.86 7.65
C GLN A 17 -10.02 7.79 7.50
N VAL A 18 -9.15 7.74 8.50
CA VAL A 18 -7.83 8.36 8.46
C VAL A 18 -6.81 7.27 8.16
N LEU A 19 -6.05 7.44 7.11
CA LEU A 19 -5.07 6.44 6.70
C LEU A 19 -3.66 6.98 6.93
N LEU A 20 -2.85 6.19 7.60
CA LEU A 20 -1.44 6.49 7.84
C LEU A 20 -0.58 5.67 6.88
N GLU A 21 0.23 6.34 6.11
CA GLU A 21 1.20 5.75 5.20
C GLU A 21 2.60 5.80 5.79
N ALA A 22 3.29 4.66 5.79
CA ALA A 22 4.70 4.59 6.12
C ALA A 22 5.52 4.92 4.86
N LEU A 23 6.35 5.96 4.95
CA LEU A 23 7.19 6.42 3.85
C LEU A 23 8.65 5.99 4.09
N HIS A 24 9.46 5.82 3.04
CA HIS A 24 10.89 5.54 3.24
C HIS A 24 11.64 6.75 3.83
N ASP A 25 12.79 6.51 4.45
CA ASP A 25 13.57 7.46 5.24
C ASP A 25 14.08 8.70 4.47
N GLN A 26 14.13 8.64 3.13
CA GLN A 26 14.48 9.82 2.32
C GLN A 26 13.29 10.74 2.04
N CYS A 27 12.06 10.33 2.35
CA CYS A 27 10.85 11.12 2.14
C CYS A 27 10.44 11.93 3.37
N CYS A 28 10.72 11.44 4.56
CA CYS A 28 10.29 12.08 5.80
C CYS A 28 11.20 11.68 6.97
N ASP A 29 11.08 12.42 8.08
CA ASP A 29 11.87 12.16 9.29
C ASP A 29 11.17 11.23 10.29
N LEU A 30 9.92 10.85 10.04
CA LEU A 30 9.09 10.05 10.96
C LEU A 30 8.20 9.07 10.18
N GLY A 31 7.91 7.90 10.77
CA GLY A 31 6.99 6.93 10.18
C GLY A 31 7.61 6.17 9.01
N HIS A 32 8.87 5.78 9.13
CA HIS A 32 9.65 5.20 8.03
C HIS A 32 9.26 3.77 7.71
N ASP A 33 8.62 3.06 8.62
CA ASP A 33 8.23 1.69 8.36
C ASP A 33 6.82 1.36 8.89
N PRO A 34 6.21 0.29 8.41
CA PRO A 34 4.89 -0.13 8.86
C PRO A 34 4.82 -0.50 10.35
N VAL A 35 5.94 -0.87 11.00
CA VAL A 35 5.98 -1.20 12.44
C VAL A 35 5.72 0.06 13.27
N GLU A 36 6.43 1.14 12.95
CA GLU A 36 6.25 2.44 13.62
C GLU A 36 4.83 3.00 13.36
N ALA A 37 4.39 2.98 12.10
CA ALA A 37 3.06 3.43 11.72
C ALA A 37 1.96 2.65 12.45
N LEU A 38 2.09 1.32 12.55
CA LEU A 38 1.14 0.48 13.28
C LEU A 38 1.14 0.77 14.77
N ALA A 39 2.30 0.99 15.38
CA ALA A 39 2.39 1.36 16.79
C ALA A 39 1.62 2.66 17.07
N TRP A 40 1.72 3.65 16.20
CA TRP A 40 0.97 4.90 16.32
C TRP A 40 -0.53 4.73 16.13
N ILE A 41 -0.96 3.89 15.20
CA ILE A 41 -2.37 3.56 14.99
C ILE A 41 -2.95 2.91 16.24
N GLN A 42 -2.24 1.95 16.82
CA GLN A 42 -2.66 1.25 18.04
C GLN A 42 -2.72 2.19 19.24
N GLU A 43 -1.70 3.05 19.43
CA GLU A 43 -1.69 4.04 20.51
C GLU A 43 -2.78 5.10 20.36
N ALA A 44 -3.08 5.52 19.13
CA ALA A 44 -4.17 6.45 18.86
C ALA A 44 -5.53 5.88 19.29
N ASN A 45 -5.69 4.57 19.24
CA ASN A 45 -6.87 3.83 19.70
C ASN A 45 -8.19 4.40 19.13
N ARG A 46 -8.28 4.46 17.81
CA ARG A 46 -9.47 4.86 17.05
C ARG A 46 -9.79 3.83 15.97
N ASP A 47 -11.03 3.40 15.88
CA ASP A 47 -11.49 2.36 14.95
C ASP A 47 -11.53 2.81 13.48
N ASN A 48 -11.50 4.12 13.25
CA ASN A 48 -11.45 4.72 11.92
C ASN A 48 -10.05 5.18 11.49
N ILE A 49 -8.99 4.62 12.09
CA ILE A 49 -7.61 4.79 11.60
C ILE A 49 -7.14 3.46 11.02
N GLY A 50 -6.51 3.52 9.86
CA GLY A 50 -5.94 2.36 9.19
C GLY A 50 -4.58 2.64 8.57
N LEU A 51 -3.97 1.60 8.01
CA LEU A 51 -2.66 1.64 7.38
C LEU A 51 -2.80 1.68 5.85
N VAL A 52 -2.01 2.51 5.20
CA VAL A 52 -1.65 2.36 3.78
C VAL A 52 -0.33 1.60 3.72
N LEU A 53 -0.27 0.56 2.91
CA LEU A 53 0.98 -0.06 2.51
C LEU A 53 1.30 0.35 1.07
N ASP A 54 2.39 1.07 0.90
CA ASP A 54 2.97 1.33 -0.40
C ASP A 54 4.18 0.41 -0.61
N PHE A 55 4.05 -0.48 -1.58
CA PHE A 55 5.12 -1.44 -1.90
C PHE A 55 6.38 -0.77 -2.43
N TYR A 56 6.28 0.43 -2.99
CA TYR A 56 7.44 1.22 -3.39
C TYR A 56 8.26 1.65 -2.15
N HIS A 57 7.61 2.23 -1.13
CA HIS A 57 8.30 2.65 0.08
C HIS A 57 8.91 1.46 0.82
N SER A 58 8.17 0.36 0.88
CA SER A 58 8.66 -0.89 1.48
C SER A 58 9.88 -1.44 0.74
N ALA A 59 9.86 -1.45 -0.60
CA ALA A 59 11.01 -1.88 -1.41
C ALA A 59 12.22 -0.95 -1.25
N ALA A 60 12.00 0.37 -1.17
CA ALA A 60 13.05 1.36 -0.90
C ALA A 60 13.76 1.13 0.44
N MET A 61 13.03 0.60 1.45
CA MET A 61 13.57 0.19 2.75
C MET A 61 14.10 -1.25 2.78
N GLY A 62 14.16 -1.92 1.62
CA GLY A 62 14.65 -3.29 1.50
C GLY A 62 13.69 -4.36 2.03
N GLN A 63 12.43 -4.02 2.28
CA GLN A 63 11.40 -4.96 2.71
C GLN A 63 10.86 -5.75 1.52
N THR A 64 10.49 -6.98 1.76
CA THR A 64 9.82 -7.86 0.80
C THR A 64 8.32 -7.92 1.05
N VAL A 65 7.55 -8.43 0.10
CA VAL A 65 6.09 -8.65 0.27
C VAL A 65 5.79 -9.54 1.49
N ASP A 66 6.66 -10.51 1.78
CA ASP A 66 6.44 -11.44 2.91
C ASP A 66 6.63 -10.74 4.27
N ASP A 67 7.49 -9.72 4.35
CA ASP A 67 7.69 -8.91 5.56
C ASP A 67 6.46 -8.08 5.92
N LEU A 68 5.58 -7.81 4.96
CA LEU A 68 4.39 -7.00 5.14
C LEU A 68 3.18 -7.78 5.69
N ARG A 69 3.28 -9.10 5.77
CA ARG A 69 2.19 -9.99 6.25
C ARG A 69 1.60 -9.59 7.62
N PRO A 70 2.39 -9.20 8.65
CA PRO A 70 1.84 -8.82 9.96
C PRO A 70 0.93 -7.60 9.94
N PHE A 71 1.05 -6.74 8.92
CA PHE A 71 0.33 -5.47 8.84
C PHE A 71 -1.02 -5.56 8.13
N VAL A 72 -1.27 -6.66 7.42
CA VAL A 72 -2.48 -6.83 6.59
C VAL A 72 -3.80 -6.68 7.35
N PRO A 73 -3.96 -7.09 8.62
CA PRO A 73 -5.19 -6.86 9.37
C PRO A 73 -5.56 -5.36 9.56
N TRP A 74 -4.56 -4.49 9.49
CA TRP A 74 -4.72 -3.04 9.66
C TRP A 74 -4.84 -2.28 8.35
N LEU A 75 -4.67 -2.99 7.25
CA LEU A 75 -4.64 -2.44 5.91
C LEU A 75 -6.01 -1.90 5.50
N ARG A 76 -6.02 -0.69 4.94
CA ARG A 76 -7.22 -0.06 4.38
C ARG A 76 -7.01 0.42 2.96
N HIS A 77 -5.75 0.55 2.53
CA HIS A 77 -5.41 0.92 1.17
C HIS A 77 -4.04 0.38 0.78
N LEU A 78 -3.86 0.11 -0.51
CA LEU A 78 -2.61 -0.35 -1.09
C LEU A 78 -2.17 0.60 -2.19
N HIS A 79 -0.90 0.97 -2.17
CA HIS A 79 -0.23 1.62 -3.28
C HIS A 79 0.81 0.68 -3.90
N TYR A 80 0.99 0.81 -5.20
CA TYR A 80 2.07 0.13 -5.93
C TYR A 80 2.67 1.05 -6.99
N SER A 81 3.98 1.04 -7.05
CA SER A 81 4.80 1.43 -8.19
C SER A 81 6.09 0.63 -8.19
N GLN A 82 6.78 0.60 -9.32
CA GLN A 82 8.14 0.06 -9.35
C GLN A 82 9.04 0.94 -8.47
N CYS A 83 9.93 0.31 -7.71
CA CYS A 83 11.07 0.98 -7.09
C CYS A 83 12.29 0.78 -8.00
N GLY A 84 12.47 1.71 -8.93
CA GLY A 84 13.57 1.70 -9.87
C GLY A 84 14.86 2.31 -9.32
N ASP A 85 15.88 2.40 -10.17
CA ASP A 85 17.13 3.06 -9.83
C ASP A 85 16.90 4.49 -9.35
N HIS A 86 17.68 4.92 -8.35
CA HIS A 86 17.57 6.24 -7.73
C HIS A 86 16.16 6.56 -7.18
N LEU A 87 15.44 5.54 -6.70
CA LEU A 87 14.08 5.64 -6.17
C LEU A 87 13.07 6.21 -7.18
N TYR A 88 13.24 5.90 -8.46
CA TYR A 88 12.25 6.25 -9.46
C TYR A 88 10.96 5.44 -9.27
N ARG A 89 9.82 6.12 -9.24
CA ARG A 89 8.48 5.52 -9.13
C ARG A 89 7.93 5.16 -10.51
N GLY A 90 8.31 4.00 -11.01
CA GLY A 90 7.88 3.53 -12.33
C GLY A 90 6.48 2.93 -12.34
N TYR A 91 5.84 2.97 -13.51
CA TYR A 91 4.63 2.19 -13.75
C TYR A 91 4.96 0.70 -13.85
N PRO A 92 4.15 -0.19 -13.23
CA PRO A 92 4.37 -1.62 -13.33
C PRO A 92 4.28 -2.12 -14.77
N ASP A 93 5.15 -3.07 -15.08
CA ASP A 93 5.21 -3.79 -16.34
C ASP A 93 5.28 -5.32 -16.14
N ALA A 94 5.54 -6.06 -17.21
CA ALA A 94 5.58 -7.52 -17.15
C ALA A 94 6.66 -8.07 -16.20
N SER A 95 7.69 -7.31 -15.87
CA SER A 95 8.74 -7.73 -14.92
C SER A 95 8.22 -7.79 -13.48
N ASP A 96 7.13 -7.07 -13.17
CA ASP A 96 6.50 -7.02 -11.85
C ASP A 96 5.56 -8.20 -11.58
N LEU A 97 5.23 -9.01 -12.58
CA LEU A 97 4.29 -10.14 -12.42
C LEU A 97 4.59 -11.03 -11.21
N PRO A 98 5.87 -11.42 -10.92
CA PRO A 98 6.16 -12.24 -9.74
C PRO A 98 5.82 -11.54 -8.43
N ALA A 99 6.11 -10.24 -8.31
CA ALA A 99 5.79 -9.44 -7.11
C ALA A 99 4.28 -9.25 -6.96
N LEU A 100 3.59 -8.84 -8.03
CA LEU A 100 2.13 -8.66 -8.05
C LEU A 100 1.38 -9.94 -7.68
N ARG A 101 1.84 -11.12 -8.15
CA ARG A 101 1.26 -12.40 -7.74
C ARG A 101 1.50 -12.73 -6.26
N LYS A 102 2.62 -12.33 -5.69
CA LYS A 102 2.85 -12.45 -4.24
C LYS A 102 1.92 -11.55 -3.45
N ILE A 103 1.78 -10.29 -3.88
CA ILE A 103 0.84 -9.33 -3.28
C ILE A 103 -0.59 -9.87 -3.32
N ARG A 104 -1.02 -10.37 -4.47
CA ARG A 104 -2.34 -10.99 -4.61
C ARG A 104 -2.57 -12.10 -3.58
N ARG A 105 -1.61 -13.04 -3.44
CA ARG A 105 -1.71 -14.12 -2.43
C ARG A 105 -1.80 -13.56 -1.02
N LEU A 106 -0.98 -12.54 -0.69
CA LEU A 106 -0.99 -11.90 0.61
C LEU A 106 -2.37 -11.33 0.96
N ILE A 107 -2.95 -10.55 0.06
CA ILE A 107 -4.25 -9.88 0.30
C ILE A 107 -5.43 -10.86 0.26
N GLN A 108 -5.36 -11.92 -0.56
CA GLN A 108 -6.39 -12.97 -0.59
C GLN A 108 -6.44 -13.76 0.72
N GLN A 109 -5.30 -14.11 1.30
CA GLN A 109 -5.22 -14.79 2.59
C GLN A 109 -5.80 -13.96 3.74
N ALA A 110 -5.83 -12.66 3.59
CA ALA A 110 -6.36 -11.72 4.57
C ALA A 110 -7.80 -11.26 4.28
N ASN A 111 -8.44 -11.81 3.25
CA ASN A 111 -9.75 -11.36 2.77
C ASN A 111 -9.83 -9.86 2.51
N TYR A 112 -8.73 -9.26 2.04
CA TYR A 112 -8.70 -7.85 1.67
C TYR A 112 -9.48 -7.65 0.36
N ASP A 113 -10.51 -6.81 0.40
CA ASP A 113 -11.40 -6.51 -0.72
C ASP A 113 -11.52 -5.00 -1.01
N LEU A 114 -10.59 -4.22 -0.46
CA LEU A 114 -10.56 -2.77 -0.62
C LEU A 114 -9.75 -2.37 -1.86
N THR A 115 -9.44 -1.07 -1.96
CA THR A 115 -8.83 -0.49 -3.15
C THR A 115 -7.32 -0.70 -3.24
N PHE A 116 -6.84 -0.80 -4.47
CA PHE A 116 -5.44 -0.87 -4.85
C PHE A 116 -5.17 0.22 -5.89
N SER A 117 -4.21 1.11 -5.64
CA SER A 117 -3.90 2.24 -6.50
C SER A 117 -2.48 2.16 -7.06
N LEU A 118 -2.33 2.64 -8.28
CA LEU A 118 -1.02 2.95 -8.85
C LEU A 118 -0.64 4.37 -8.48
N GLU A 119 0.53 4.53 -7.86
CA GLU A 119 1.08 5.83 -7.53
C GLU A 119 2.46 5.99 -8.18
N SER A 120 2.45 6.22 -9.48
CA SER A 120 3.63 6.18 -10.34
C SER A 120 3.80 7.47 -11.12
N ASP A 121 5.03 7.77 -11.53
CA ASP A 121 5.38 8.93 -12.33
C ASP A 121 5.89 8.51 -13.70
N ASN A 122 5.36 9.14 -14.74
CA ASN A 122 5.84 8.99 -16.11
C ASN A 122 5.32 10.13 -17.00
N ALA A 123 6.16 10.59 -17.91
CA ALA A 123 5.81 11.62 -18.90
C ALA A 123 4.67 11.18 -19.86
N ASP A 124 4.54 9.89 -20.13
CA ASP A 124 3.46 9.31 -20.95
C ASP A 124 2.42 8.61 -20.07
N PHE A 125 1.76 9.39 -19.23
CA PHE A 125 0.78 8.90 -18.24
C PHE A 125 -0.28 7.99 -18.87
N MET A 126 -0.92 8.44 -19.96
CA MET A 126 -2.07 7.71 -20.53
C MET A 126 -1.69 6.29 -20.99
N ARG A 127 -0.58 6.16 -21.70
CA ARG A 127 -0.11 4.86 -22.19
C ARG A 127 0.35 3.97 -21.04
N CYS A 128 1.15 4.50 -20.13
CA CYS A 128 1.70 3.73 -19.02
C CYS A 128 0.60 3.27 -18.07
N ALA A 129 -0.33 4.15 -17.69
CA ALA A 129 -1.44 3.80 -16.82
C ALA A 129 -2.34 2.71 -17.44
N GLN A 130 -2.68 2.82 -18.73
CA GLN A 130 -3.50 1.83 -19.40
C GLN A 130 -2.82 0.46 -19.45
N THR A 131 -1.54 0.41 -19.78
CA THR A 131 -0.76 -0.85 -19.81
C THR A 131 -0.71 -1.48 -18.41
N SER A 132 -0.42 -0.68 -17.40
CA SER A 132 -0.31 -1.16 -16.01
C SER A 132 -1.66 -1.62 -15.46
N LEU A 133 -2.75 -0.91 -15.74
CA LEU A 133 -4.10 -1.36 -15.35
C LEU A 133 -4.46 -2.69 -16.01
N THR A 134 -4.13 -2.88 -17.29
CA THR A 134 -4.33 -4.17 -17.97
C THR A 134 -3.55 -5.28 -17.27
N LEU A 135 -2.31 -5.01 -16.86
CA LEU A 135 -1.49 -5.97 -16.10
C LEU A 135 -2.10 -6.30 -14.73
N LEU A 136 -2.58 -5.28 -14.01
CA LEU A 136 -3.24 -5.50 -12.72
C LEU A 136 -4.51 -6.33 -12.88
N HIS A 137 -5.36 -6.03 -13.85
CA HIS A 137 -6.54 -6.85 -14.16
C HIS A 137 -6.15 -8.29 -14.47
N GLN A 138 -5.12 -8.52 -15.30
CA GLN A 138 -4.63 -9.87 -15.57
C GLN A 138 -4.25 -10.62 -14.28
N VAL A 139 -3.65 -9.94 -13.30
CA VAL A 139 -3.21 -10.59 -12.06
C VAL A 139 -4.36 -10.74 -11.07
N PHE A 140 -5.17 -9.70 -10.84
CA PHE A 140 -6.10 -9.65 -9.71
C PHE A 140 -7.50 -10.18 -10.05
N ASP A 141 -7.91 -10.20 -11.34
CA ASP A 141 -9.19 -10.73 -11.79
C ASP A 141 -9.14 -12.24 -12.10
N GLU A 142 -7.97 -12.88 -12.06
CA GLU A 142 -7.89 -14.33 -12.17
C GLU A 142 -8.77 -15.01 -11.11
N PRO A 143 -9.50 -16.09 -11.43
CA PRO A 143 -10.28 -16.85 -10.43
C PRO A 143 -9.41 -17.22 -9.23
N LYS A 144 -9.99 -17.17 -8.02
CA LYS A 144 -9.29 -17.69 -6.83
C LYS A 144 -9.02 -19.17 -7.10
N SER A 145 -7.75 -19.55 -7.24
CA SER A 145 -7.39 -20.96 -7.26
C SER A 145 -7.74 -21.53 -5.88
N GLU A 146 -8.62 -22.52 -5.85
CA GLU A 146 -8.85 -23.31 -4.65
C GLU A 146 -7.53 -24.01 -4.30
N PHE A 147 -6.95 -23.68 -3.15
CA PHE A 147 -5.82 -24.38 -2.53
C PHE A 147 -6.31 -25.26 -1.42
#